data_4db53d0d3fa344fb29312aeeb575ebd5
#
_entry.id   4db53d0d3fa344fb29312aeeb575ebd5
#
_cell.length_a   1.000
_cell.length_b   1.000
_cell.length_c   1.000
_cell.angle_alpha   90.00
_cell.angle_beta   90.00
_cell.angle_gamma   90.00
#
_symmetry.space_group_name_H-M   'P 1'
#
loop_
_entity.id
_entity.type
_entity.pdbx_description
1 polymer ?
#
loop_
_entity_poly.entity_id
_entity_poly.type
_entity_poly.pdbx_seq_one_letter_code
_entity_poly.pdbx_strand_id
1 'polypeptide(L)'
;MSKITAIAFKTICIQILFAIFVQNAVAQTDIPVSKDSVEASCNVASANRPYTVSSWVVSYGDMYLRDTYLSNLRYLGWNIGLDVLHTGFFRDRQGTTPIYWKNINAITYGNAINVPATAAITYYSGEVGFGVGYSRLLRQFDIRAGGYASLLLGMKNNSRNINNIVSADAALNLRLDLEVTYRLRFRKTALYLSDNLQLPLIGVMFVPEYGALYYKTSLNSMVDNLHFSSLHNRKGIHNRFEVSLAFSNVILKLQHYINYQYWTANNLYFSCLQHNVGLGLVLYLRNVTRDFR
;
A
#
# COMPACT_ATOMS: atom_id res chain seq x y z
N MET A 1 -5.44 20.25 18.41
CA MET A 1 -4.99 19.48 17.22
C MET A 1 -5.90 18.28 17.04
N SER A 2 -6.45 18.06 15.85
CA SER A 2 -7.25 16.86 15.62
C SER A 2 -6.33 15.62 15.69
N LYS A 3 -6.88 14.45 16.11
CA LYS A 3 -6.10 13.19 16.14
C LYS A 3 -5.47 12.87 14.77
N ILE A 4 -6.15 13.25 13.68
CA ILE A 4 -5.65 13.10 12.29
C ILE A 4 -4.38 13.93 12.06
N THR A 5 -4.36 15.19 12.56
CA THR A 5 -3.18 16.05 12.45
C THR A 5 -2.00 15.49 13.25
N ALA A 6 -2.27 14.89 14.42
CA ALA A 6 -1.23 14.28 15.23
C ALA A 6 -0.63 13.02 14.59
N ILE A 7 -1.47 12.19 13.94
CA ILE A 7 -1.02 11.00 13.22
C ILE A 7 -0.20 11.42 11.99
N ALA A 8 -0.70 12.34 11.18
CA ALA A 8 0.03 12.86 10.03
C ALA A 8 1.39 13.47 10.44
N PHE A 9 1.42 14.21 11.56
CA PHE A 9 2.65 14.78 12.07
C PHE A 9 3.66 13.70 12.52
N LYS A 10 3.21 12.67 13.25
CA LYS A 10 4.08 11.55 13.65
C LYS A 10 4.66 10.82 12.44
N THR A 11 3.86 10.62 11.41
CA THR A 11 4.32 9.97 10.16
C THR A 11 5.36 10.81 9.44
N ILE A 12 5.11 12.10 9.29
CA ILE A 12 6.07 13.04 8.70
C ILE A 12 7.37 13.05 9.51
N CYS A 13 7.30 13.04 10.84
CA CYS A 13 8.50 12.95 11.69
C CYS A 13 9.28 11.65 11.46
N ILE A 14 8.61 10.50 11.34
CA ILE A 14 9.27 9.22 11.05
C ILE A 14 9.95 9.26 9.67
N GLN A 15 9.29 9.80 8.67
CA GLN A 15 9.84 9.95 7.31
C GLN A 15 11.02 10.93 7.29
N ILE A 16 10.93 12.06 8.00
CA ILE A 16 12.04 13.01 8.14
C ILE A 16 13.23 12.37 8.84
N LEU A 17 13.01 11.64 9.94
CA LEU A 17 14.07 10.90 10.64
C LEU A 17 14.71 9.86 9.74
N PHE A 18 13.92 9.14 8.94
CA PHE A 18 14.42 8.20 7.97
C PHE A 18 15.24 8.90 6.88
N ALA A 19 14.76 10.03 6.34
CA ALA A 19 15.49 10.82 5.35
C ALA A 19 16.82 11.37 5.91
N ILE A 20 16.83 11.86 7.15
CA ILE A 20 18.05 12.33 7.84
C ILE A 20 19.00 11.16 8.07
N PHE A 21 18.50 9.99 8.49
CA PHE A 21 19.31 8.78 8.65
C PHE A 21 19.94 8.35 7.33
N VAL A 22 19.16 8.38 6.24
CA VAL A 22 19.63 8.09 4.87
C VAL A 22 20.72 9.08 4.45
N GLN A 23 20.54 10.39 4.68
CA GLN A 23 21.54 11.41 4.36
C GLN A 23 22.84 11.21 5.14
N ASN A 24 22.76 10.95 6.44
CA ASN A 24 23.93 10.69 7.28
C ASN A 24 24.67 9.40 6.88
N ALA A 25 23.91 8.35 6.53
CA ALA A 25 24.49 7.10 6.05
C ALA A 25 25.22 7.28 4.69
N VAL A 26 24.72 8.15 3.84
CA VAL A 26 25.38 8.51 2.56
C VAL A 26 26.64 9.33 2.82
N ALA A 27 26.59 10.30 3.74
CA ALA A 27 27.75 11.16 4.06
C ALA A 27 28.93 10.40 4.70
N GLN A 28 28.65 9.31 5.45
CA GLN A 28 29.69 8.49 6.07
C GLN A 28 30.37 7.50 5.11
N THR A 29 29.89 7.37 3.87
CA THR A 29 30.42 6.40 2.89
C THR A 29 31.40 7.01 1.87
N ASP A 30 31.94 8.20 2.10
CA ASP A 30 32.98 8.82 1.26
C ASP A 30 34.37 8.13 1.41
N ILE A 31 34.38 6.81 1.30
CA ILE A 31 35.61 6.06 1.01
C ILE A 31 35.80 6.13 -0.50
N PRO A 32 36.97 6.55 -1.02
CA PRO A 32 37.22 6.61 -2.45
C PRO A 32 37.23 5.17 -3.01
N VAL A 33 36.09 4.72 -3.50
CA VAL A 33 35.96 3.45 -4.20
C VAL A 33 36.21 3.71 -5.68
N SER A 34 37.15 2.98 -6.27
CA SER A 34 37.46 3.07 -7.71
C SER A 34 36.19 2.77 -8.52
N LYS A 35 36.01 3.51 -9.65
CA LYS A 35 34.82 3.34 -10.53
C LYS A 35 34.60 1.89 -10.96
N ASP A 36 35.68 1.17 -11.22
CA ASP A 36 35.62 -0.24 -11.69
C ASP A 36 35.07 -1.21 -10.65
N SER A 37 35.33 -0.95 -9.36
CA SER A 37 34.76 -1.77 -8.27
C SER A 37 33.29 -1.50 -8.02
N VAL A 38 32.77 -0.31 -8.34
CA VAL A 38 31.34 0.03 -8.21
C VAL A 38 30.53 -0.63 -9.32
N GLU A 39 30.99 -0.62 -10.56
CA GLU A 39 30.32 -1.29 -11.68
C GLU A 39 30.33 -2.81 -11.51
N ALA A 40 31.45 -3.38 -11.09
CA ALA A 40 31.53 -4.81 -10.78
C ALA A 40 30.59 -5.22 -9.61
N SER A 41 30.51 -4.42 -8.54
CA SER A 41 29.60 -4.68 -7.43
C SER A 41 28.11 -4.50 -7.79
N CYS A 42 27.77 -3.54 -8.66
CA CYS A 42 26.42 -3.39 -9.20
C CYS A 42 26.02 -4.59 -10.07
N ASN A 43 26.92 -5.08 -10.91
CA ASN A 43 26.65 -6.23 -11.78
C ASN A 43 26.49 -7.53 -10.97
N VAL A 44 27.31 -7.75 -9.95
CA VAL A 44 27.22 -8.92 -9.05
C VAL A 44 25.94 -8.85 -8.19
N ALA A 45 25.57 -7.66 -7.72
CA ALA A 45 24.32 -7.48 -6.96
C ALA A 45 23.07 -7.68 -7.83
N SER A 46 23.12 -7.29 -9.10
CA SER A 46 22.07 -7.54 -10.09
C SER A 46 21.89 -9.04 -10.37
N ALA A 47 22.99 -9.80 -10.48
CA ALA A 47 22.96 -11.24 -10.73
C ALA A 47 22.36 -12.08 -9.56
N ASN A 48 22.39 -11.54 -8.33
CA ASN A 48 21.92 -12.23 -7.12
C ASN A 48 20.56 -11.75 -6.59
N ARG A 49 19.80 -10.95 -7.36
CA ARG A 49 18.44 -10.56 -6.94
C ARG A 49 17.52 -11.77 -6.91
N PRO A 50 16.73 -11.97 -5.81
CA PRO A 50 15.78 -13.06 -5.76
C PRO A 50 14.75 -12.88 -6.87
N TYR A 51 14.48 -13.94 -7.61
CA TYR A 51 13.62 -13.91 -8.78
C TYR A 51 12.18 -13.51 -8.45
N THR A 52 11.67 -14.03 -7.36
CA THR A 52 10.33 -13.71 -6.85
C THR A 52 10.33 -13.81 -5.33
N VAL A 53 9.69 -12.84 -4.71
CA VAL A 53 9.52 -12.73 -3.26
C VAL A 53 8.05 -12.66 -2.96
N SER A 54 7.58 -13.43 -1.99
CA SER A 54 6.21 -13.38 -1.46
C SER A 54 6.23 -12.89 -0.02
N SER A 55 5.52 -11.82 0.26
CA SER A 55 5.37 -11.23 1.59
C SER A 55 3.93 -11.36 2.07
N TRP A 56 3.75 -11.83 3.28
CA TRP A 56 2.46 -12.00 3.96
C TRP A 56 2.49 -11.21 5.23
N VAL A 57 1.58 -10.26 5.39
CA VAL A 57 1.53 -9.36 6.55
C VAL A 57 0.12 -9.34 7.10
N VAL A 58 -0.02 -9.62 8.39
CA VAL A 58 -1.25 -9.38 9.15
C VAL A 58 -1.08 -8.07 9.91
N SER A 59 -2.03 -7.18 9.80
CA SER A 59 -1.99 -5.86 10.43
C SER A 59 -3.23 -5.59 11.28
N TYR A 60 -3.05 -4.77 12.31
CA TYR A 60 -4.12 -4.28 13.18
C TYR A 60 -3.90 -2.80 13.46
N GLY A 61 -4.98 -2.04 13.60
CA GLY A 61 -4.86 -0.63 13.92
C GLY A 61 -6.18 0.13 13.99
N ASP A 62 -6.05 1.44 13.95
CA ASP A 62 -7.15 2.38 14.05
C ASP A 62 -7.78 2.66 12.68
N MET A 63 -9.10 2.86 12.68
CA MET A 63 -9.87 3.28 11.51
C MET A 63 -10.71 4.51 11.84
N TYR A 64 -10.62 5.52 10.96
CA TYR A 64 -11.46 6.73 10.98
C TYR A 64 -12.24 6.78 9.69
N LEU A 65 -13.57 6.73 9.77
CA LEU A 65 -14.45 6.63 8.63
C LEU A 65 -15.53 7.70 8.67
N ARG A 66 -15.80 8.32 7.53
CA ARG A 66 -16.94 9.19 7.29
C ARG A 66 -17.46 8.93 5.89
N ASP A 67 -18.74 8.63 5.78
CA ASP A 67 -19.42 8.36 4.53
C ASP A 67 -20.79 9.06 4.56
N THR A 68 -20.92 10.15 3.78
CA THR A 68 -22.15 10.95 3.78
C THR A 68 -23.33 10.27 3.11
N TYR A 69 -23.11 9.20 2.36
CA TYR A 69 -24.19 8.35 1.85
C TYR A 69 -24.90 7.59 2.98
N LEU A 70 -24.12 7.08 3.95
CA LEU A 70 -24.66 6.34 5.09
C LEU A 70 -25.02 7.25 6.26
N SER A 71 -24.17 8.23 6.57
CA SER A 71 -24.31 9.12 7.71
C SER A 71 -23.34 10.28 7.64
N ASN A 72 -23.80 11.48 8.03
CA ASN A 72 -22.92 12.65 8.16
C ASN A 72 -21.98 12.59 9.37
N LEU A 73 -22.11 11.59 10.24
CA LEU A 73 -21.30 11.46 11.45
C LEU A 73 -19.94 10.86 11.14
N ARG A 74 -19.00 11.09 12.06
CA ARG A 74 -17.67 10.47 12.04
C ARG A 74 -17.69 9.19 12.88
N TYR A 75 -17.08 8.15 12.37
CA TYR A 75 -16.95 6.86 13.01
C TYR A 75 -15.47 6.60 13.31
N LEU A 76 -15.21 6.08 14.51
CA LEU A 76 -13.88 5.79 15.02
C LEU A 76 -13.88 4.32 15.46
N GLY A 77 -12.89 3.57 15.11
CA GLY A 77 -12.83 2.15 15.47
C GLY A 77 -11.50 1.52 15.12
N TRP A 78 -11.54 0.23 14.93
CA TRP A 78 -10.39 -0.61 14.66
C TRP A 78 -10.54 -1.33 13.32
N ASN A 79 -9.43 -1.79 12.80
CA ASN A 79 -9.42 -2.67 11.65
C ASN A 79 -8.30 -3.71 11.74
N ILE A 80 -8.52 -4.82 11.04
CA ILE A 80 -7.54 -5.86 10.81
C ILE A 80 -7.37 -6.04 9.31
N GLY A 81 -6.14 -6.23 8.85
CA GLY A 81 -5.81 -6.42 7.45
C GLY A 81 -4.91 -7.62 7.22
N LEU A 82 -5.05 -8.20 6.04
CA LEU A 82 -4.13 -9.19 5.49
C LEU A 82 -3.64 -8.68 4.15
N ASP A 83 -2.34 -8.44 4.04
CA ASP A 83 -1.67 -8.04 2.81
C ASP A 83 -0.80 -9.18 2.29
N VAL A 84 -0.99 -9.54 1.02
CA VAL A 84 -0.15 -10.49 0.29
C VAL A 84 0.49 -9.76 -0.88
N LEU A 85 1.80 -9.60 -0.82
CA LEU A 85 2.60 -8.91 -1.81
C LEU A 85 3.54 -9.89 -2.51
N HIS A 86 3.43 -9.98 -3.82
CA HIS A 86 4.40 -10.67 -4.66
C HIS A 86 5.20 -9.65 -5.45
N THR A 87 6.51 -9.77 -5.43
CA THR A 87 7.41 -8.91 -6.21
C THR A 87 8.45 -9.77 -6.90
N GLY A 88 8.72 -9.48 -8.17
CA GLY A 88 9.74 -10.18 -8.93
C GLY A 88 10.37 -9.28 -9.98
N PHE A 89 11.47 -9.76 -10.56
CA PHE A 89 12.14 -9.07 -11.67
C PHE A 89 11.96 -9.84 -12.96
N PHE A 90 11.79 -9.13 -14.06
CA PHE A 90 11.83 -9.73 -15.37
C PHE A 90 13.24 -10.23 -15.69
N ARG A 91 13.33 -11.24 -16.48
CA ARG A 91 14.59 -11.89 -16.88
C ARG A 91 14.72 -11.86 -18.40
N ASP A 92 15.91 -11.53 -18.86
CA ASP A 92 16.30 -11.67 -20.26
C ASP A 92 17.39 -12.76 -20.42
N ARG A 93 17.95 -12.87 -21.62
CA ARG A 93 19.03 -13.82 -21.92
C ARG A 93 20.33 -13.52 -21.16
N GLN A 94 20.53 -12.28 -20.74
CA GLN A 94 21.74 -11.80 -20.04
C GLN A 94 21.61 -11.86 -18.51
N GLY A 95 20.39 -12.11 -17.97
CA GLY A 95 20.14 -12.23 -16.55
C GLY A 95 18.88 -11.52 -16.08
N THR A 96 18.94 -10.94 -14.87
CA THR A 96 17.81 -10.22 -14.29
C THR A 96 17.81 -8.77 -14.76
N THR A 97 16.71 -8.33 -15.37
CA THR A 97 16.54 -6.93 -15.81
C THR A 97 16.31 -5.99 -14.63
N PRO A 98 16.50 -4.68 -14.78
CA PRO A 98 16.11 -3.70 -13.77
C PRO A 98 14.61 -3.47 -13.70
N ILE A 99 13.82 -4.10 -14.56
CA ILE A 99 12.36 -3.99 -14.59
C ILE A 99 11.78 -4.98 -13.59
N TYR A 100 10.97 -4.49 -12.66
CA TYR A 100 10.27 -5.31 -11.68
C TYR A 100 8.76 -5.32 -11.94
N TRP A 101 8.11 -6.35 -11.45
CA TRP A 101 6.66 -6.43 -11.33
C TRP A 101 6.26 -6.59 -9.87
N LYS A 102 5.09 -6.10 -9.52
CA LYS A 102 4.51 -6.16 -8.17
C LYS A 102 3.03 -6.53 -8.28
N ASN A 103 2.59 -7.50 -7.49
CA ASN A 103 1.19 -7.84 -7.32
C ASN A 103 0.83 -7.71 -5.84
N ILE A 104 -0.24 -7.00 -5.54
CA ILE A 104 -0.73 -6.81 -4.18
C ILE A 104 -2.16 -7.33 -4.12
N ASN A 105 -2.43 -8.14 -3.09
CA ASN A 105 -3.77 -8.56 -2.70
C ASN A 105 -3.94 -8.19 -1.24
N ALA A 106 -4.92 -7.36 -0.94
CA ALA A 106 -5.19 -6.90 0.42
C ALA A 106 -6.66 -7.12 0.77
N ILE A 107 -6.91 -7.57 1.99
CA ILE A 107 -8.26 -7.70 2.55
C ILE A 107 -8.26 -6.97 3.88
N THR A 108 -9.28 -6.16 4.11
CA THR A 108 -9.44 -5.43 5.38
C THR A 108 -10.86 -5.65 5.91
N TYR A 109 -10.92 -5.89 7.19
CA TYR A 109 -12.14 -5.89 7.99
C TYR A 109 -12.01 -4.85 9.09
N GLY A 110 -13.05 -4.04 9.30
CA GLY A 110 -13.05 -3.04 10.36
C GLY A 110 -14.44 -2.79 10.95
N ASN A 111 -14.45 -2.30 12.17
CA ASN A 111 -15.67 -1.87 12.85
C ASN A 111 -15.42 -0.51 13.51
N ALA A 112 -16.28 0.45 13.24
CA ALA A 112 -16.18 1.81 13.74
C ALA A 112 -17.51 2.27 14.30
N ILE A 113 -17.47 2.99 15.42
CA ILE A 113 -18.63 3.48 16.16
C ILE A 113 -18.61 5.01 16.09
N ASN A 114 -19.77 5.64 15.94
CA ASN A 114 -19.88 7.09 15.97
C ASN A 114 -19.61 7.65 17.39
N VAL A 115 -19.22 8.93 17.47
CA VAL A 115 -18.86 9.56 18.74
C VAL A 115 -19.94 9.42 19.83
N PRO A 116 -21.26 9.58 19.54
CA PRO A 116 -22.30 9.35 20.55
C PRO A 116 -22.58 7.87 20.84
N ALA A 117 -21.84 6.92 20.28
CA ALA A 117 -22.00 5.47 20.44
C ALA A 117 -23.43 4.96 20.09
N THR A 118 -24.10 5.66 19.17
CA THR A 118 -25.48 5.34 18.78
C THR A 118 -25.59 4.46 17.54
N ALA A 119 -24.53 4.39 16.71
CA ALA A 119 -24.49 3.59 15.48
C ALA A 119 -23.07 3.09 15.21
N ALA A 120 -22.97 1.92 14.60
CA ALA A 120 -21.73 1.31 14.17
C ALA A 120 -21.74 1.06 12.66
N ILE A 121 -20.59 1.19 12.02
CA ILE A 121 -20.36 0.79 10.65
C ILE A 121 -19.34 -0.33 10.64
N THR A 122 -19.72 -1.46 10.04
CA THR A 122 -18.80 -2.54 9.69
C THR A 122 -18.31 -2.32 8.27
N TYR A 123 -17.00 -2.35 8.06
CA TYR A 123 -16.36 -2.11 6.78
C TYR A 123 -15.57 -3.33 6.34
N TYR A 124 -15.84 -3.80 5.14
CA TYR A 124 -15.11 -4.84 4.44
C TYR A 124 -14.50 -4.22 3.19
N SER A 125 -13.24 -4.47 2.91
CA SER A 125 -12.65 -4.09 1.64
C SER A 125 -11.63 -5.10 1.17
N GLY A 126 -11.57 -5.27 -0.15
CA GLY A 126 -10.58 -6.04 -0.86
C GLY A 126 -9.92 -5.19 -1.94
N GLU A 127 -8.62 -5.31 -2.08
CA GLU A 127 -7.86 -4.68 -3.14
C GLU A 127 -6.99 -5.70 -3.84
N VAL A 128 -7.08 -5.72 -5.16
CA VAL A 128 -6.22 -6.54 -6.03
C VAL A 128 -5.55 -5.61 -7.01
N GLY A 129 -4.25 -5.78 -7.23
CA GLY A 129 -3.59 -4.94 -8.21
C GLY A 129 -2.27 -5.48 -8.71
N PHE A 130 -1.83 -4.89 -9.82
CA PHE A 130 -0.62 -5.23 -10.51
C PHE A 130 0.13 -3.97 -10.94
N GLY A 131 1.44 -3.98 -10.77
CA GLY A 131 2.31 -2.88 -11.14
C GLY A 131 3.59 -3.33 -11.81
N VAL A 132 4.15 -2.42 -12.60
CA VAL A 132 5.44 -2.59 -13.27
C VAL A 132 6.26 -1.31 -13.08
N GLY A 133 7.55 -1.45 -12.88
CA GLY A 133 8.42 -0.32 -12.69
C GLY A 133 9.88 -0.63 -12.93
N TYR A 134 10.69 0.37 -12.71
CA TYR A 134 12.13 0.33 -12.85
C TYR A 134 12.80 0.39 -11.48
N SER A 135 13.80 -0.45 -11.24
CA SER A 135 14.58 -0.51 -10.01
C SER A 135 16.04 -0.16 -10.31
N ARG A 136 16.58 0.78 -9.55
CA ARG A 136 18.00 1.17 -9.61
C ARG A 136 18.67 0.92 -8.27
N LEU A 137 19.72 0.12 -8.29
CA LEU A 137 20.54 -0.14 -7.13
C LEU A 137 21.66 0.89 -7.05
N LEU A 138 21.73 1.66 -5.96
CA LEU A 138 22.75 2.66 -5.68
C LEU A 138 23.45 2.28 -4.36
N ARG A 139 24.57 1.59 -4.44
CA ARG A 139 25.32 1.07 -3.28
C ARG A 139 24.40 0.22 -2.37
N GLN A 140 23.95 0.79 -1.26
CA GLN A 140 23.09 0.12 -0.26
C GLN A 140 21.59 0.43 -0.46
N PHE A 141 21.25 1.34 -1.40
CA PHE A 141 19.88 1.74 -1.69
C PHE A 141 19.36 1.03 -2.92
N ASP A 142 18.15 0.49 -2.83
CA ASP A 142 17.34 0.04 -3.96
C ASP A 142 16.19 1.04 -4.12
N ILE A 143 16.22 1.83 -5.18
CA ILE A 143 15.21 2.84 -5.51
C ILE A 143 14.35 2.27 -6.62
N ARG A 144 13.04 2.26 -6.41
CA ARG A 144 12.06 1.74 -7.35
C ARG A 144 11.01 2.79 -7.64
N ALA A 145 10.68 2.94 -8.93
CA ALA A 145 9.60 3.81 -9.37
C ALA A 145 8.79 3.11 -10.46
N GLY A 146 7.47 3.19 -10.37
CA GLY A 146 6.60 2.50 -11.32
C GLY A 146 5.15 2.97 -11.31
N GLY A 147 4.36 2.33 -12.15
CA GLY A 147 2.91 2.44 -12.21
C GLY A 147 2.25 1.19 -11.65
N TYR A 148 1.12 1.38 -10.98
CA TYR A 148 0.37 0.33 -10.32
C TYR A 148 -1.13 0.50 -10.60
N ALA A 149 -1.75 -0.49 -11.25
CA ALA A 149 -3.19 -0.54 -11.46
C ALA A 149 -3.85 -1.39 -10.38
N SER A 150 -4.90 -0.90 -9.73
CA SER A 150 -5.62 -1.62 -8.67
C SER A 150 -7.12 -1.52 -8.81
N LEU A 151 -7.81 -2.62 -8.49
CA LEU A 151 -9.24 -2.71 -8.29
C LEU A 151 -9.51 -2.80 -6.79
N LEU A 152 -10.20 -1.80 -6.27
CA LEU A 152 -10.71 -1.75 -4.90
C LEU A 152 -12.18 -2.08 -4.92
N LEU A 153 -12.60 -3.02 -4.09
CA LEU A 153 -13.99 -3.35 -3.79
C LEU A 153 -14.20 -3.22 -2.30
N GLY A 154 -15.28 -2.56 -1.89
CA GLY A 154 -15.62 -2.38 -0.48
C GLY A 154 -17.11 -2.49 -0.22
N MET A 155 -17.45 -2.82 1.02
CA MET A 155 -18.82 -2.86 1.51
C MET A 155 -18.86 -2.29 2.92
N LYS A 156 -19.77 -1.38 3.15
CA LYS A 156 -20.04 -0.79 4.45
C LYS A 156 -21.45 -1.15 4.89
N ASN A 157 -21.58 -1.62 6.10
CA ASN A 157 -22.88 -1.97 6.70
C ASN A 157 -23.14 -1.06 7.91
N ASN A 158 -24.25 -0.31 7.85
CA ASN A 158 -24.76 0.50 8.96
C ASN A 158 -26.17 0.04 9.34
N SER A 159 -26.27 -0.81 10.36
CA SER A 159 -27.52 -1.43 10.79
C SER A 159 -28.61 -0.44 11.27
N ARG A 160 -28.24 0.80 11.55
CA ARG A 160 -29.15 1.87 11.96
C ARG A 160 -29.78 2.64 10.82
N ASN A 161 -29.24 2.54 9.61
CA ASN A 161 -29.80 3.19 8.43
C ASN A 161 -30.90 2.30 7.81
N ILE A 162 -32.15 2.63 8.07
CA ILE A 162 -33.30 1.82 7.64
C ILE A 162 -33.43 1.79 6.11
N ASN A 163 -33.07 2.88 5.43
CA ASN A 163 -33.25 3.01 3.98
C ASN A 163 -32.09 2.39 3.18
N ASN A 164 -30.86 2.54 3.67
CA ASN A 164 -29.65 2.05 3.01
C ASN A 164 -28.73 1.42 4.05
N ILE A 165 -29.00 0.18 4.39
CA ILE A 165 -28.22 -0.59 5.38
C ILE A 165 -26.78 -0.84 4.86
N VAL A 166 -26.64 -1.03 3.55
CA VAL A 166 -25.37 -1.39 2.89
C VAL A 166 -24.98 -0.33 1.87
N SER A 167 -23.72 0.03 1.86
CA SER A 167 -23.08 0.85 0.81
C SER A 167 -21.92 0.08 0.22
N ALA A 168 -21.84 0.02 -1.11
CA ALA A 168 -20.74 -0.59 -1.83
C ALA A 168 -19.78 0.47 -2.37
N ASP A 169 -18.50 0.19 -2.31
CA ASP A 169 -17.44 0.98 -2.92
C ASP A 169 -16.79 0.15 -4.02
N ALA A 170 -16.60 0.73 -5.19
CA ALA A 170 -15.80 0.11 -6.23
C ALA A 170 -14.94 1.18 -6.90
N ALA A 171 -13.67 0.89 -7.12
CA ALA A 171 -12.81 1.81 -7.83
C ALA A 171 -11.66 1.08 -8.53
N LEU A 172 -11.46 1.44 -9.79
CA LEU A 172 -10.28 1.10 -10.56
C LEU A 172 -9.34 2.29 -10.55
N ASN A 173 -8.10 2.12 -10.12
CA ASN A 173 -7.13 3.20 -9.96
C ASN A 173 -5.84 2.89 -10.67
N LEU A 174 -5.24 3.90 -11.27
CA LEU A 174 -3.85 3.92 -11.65
C LEU A 174 -3.10 4.79 -10.64
N ARG A 175 -2.05 4.22 -10.01
CA ARG A 175 -1.26 4.85 -8.96
C ARG A 175 0.19 5.00 -9.39
N LEU A 176 0.83 6.05 -8.94
CA LEU A 176 2.29 6.14 -8.89
C LEU A 176 2.78 5.28 -7.71
N ASP A 177 3.79 4.46 -7.93
CA ASP A 177 4.41 3.60 -6.91
C ASP A 177 5.90 3.96 -6.79
N LEU A 178 6.30 4.46 -5.62
CA LEU A 178 7.66 4.84 -5.30
C LEU A 178 8.12 4.05 -4.07
N GLU A 179 9.30 3.44 -4.14
CA GLU A 179 9.85 2.64 -3.05
C GLU A 179 11.34 2.88 -2.91
N VAL A 180 11.78 3.09 -1.68
CA VAL A 180 13.20 3.19 -1.34
C VAL A 180 13.49 2.16 -0.27
N THR A 181 14.46 1.29 -0.53
CA THR A 181 14.92 0.26 0.42
C THR A 181 16.40 0.50 0.74
N TYR A 182 16.70 0.63 2.01
CA TYR A 182 18.06 0.71 2.53
C TYR A 182 18.48 -0.63 3.14
N ARG A 183 19.67 -1.14 2.77
CA ARG A 183 20.18 -2.44 3.19
C ARG A 183 21.37 -2.31 4.11
N LEU A 184 21.24 -2.82 5.33
CA LEU A 184 22.32 -2.96 6.31
C LEU A 184 22.73 -4.43 6.41
N ARG A 185 23.99 -4.72 6.26
CA ARG A 185 24.55 -6.08 6.42
C ARG A 185 25.27 -6.22 7.74
N PHE A 186 24.89 -7.26 8.49
CA PHE A 186 25.62 -7.75 9.66
C PHE A 186 26.23 -9.13 9.34
N ARG A 187 27.16 -9.58 10.17
CA ARG A 187 27.89 -10.85 9.90
C ARG A 187 27.01 -12.05 9.54
N LYS A 188 25.84 -12.19 10.18
CA LYS A 188 24.92 -13.35 10.00
C LYS A 188 23.51 -12.97 9.58
N THR A 189 23.17 -11.69 9.56
CA THR A 189 21.83 -11.19 9.29
C THR A 189 21.89 -9.97 8.38
N ALA A 190 20.79 -9.66 7.72
CA ALA A 190 20.63 -8.41 7.00
C ALA A 190 19.36 -7.72 7.49
N LEU A 191 19.44 -6.41 7.69
CA LEU A 191 18.31 -5.53 7.99
C LEU A 191 17.98 -4.73 6.74
N TYR A 192 16.71 -4.71 6.39
CA TYR A 192 16.17 -3.88 5.31
C TYR A 192 15.20 -2.88 5.92
N LEU A 193 15.39 -1.61 5.60
CA LEU A 193 14.47 -0.53 5.91
C LEU A 193 13.86 -0.06 4.58
N SER A 194 12.56 -0.19 4.44
CA SER A 194 11.87 0.17 3.20
C SER A 194 10.77 1.18 3.47
N ASP A 195 10.61 2.15 2.59
CA ASP A 195 9.47 3.06 2.55
C ASP A 195 8.85 3.01 1.16
N ASN A 196 7.57 2.68 1.10
CA ASN A 196 6.80 2.59 -0.13
C ASN A 196 5.64 3.57 -0.09
N LEU A 197 5.61 4.49 -1.04
CA LEU A 197 4.58 5.50 -1.21
C LEU A 197 3.81 5.24 -2.51
N GLN A 198 2.48 5.14 -2.41
CA GLN A 198 1.59 5.06 -3.56
C GLN A 198 0.60 6.22 -3.57
N LEU A 199 0.46 6.87 -4.71
CA LEU A 199 -0.43 8.01 -4.92
C LEU A 199 -1.39 7.70 -6.07
N PRO A 200 -2.72 7.72 -5.85
CA PRO A 200 -3.68 7.58 -6.94
C PRO A 200 -3.60 8.80 -7.87
N LEU A 201 -3.49 8.55 -9.17
CA LEU A 201 -3.41 9.60 -10.18
C LEU A 201 -4.73 9.75 -10.91
N ILE A 202 -5.19 8.68 -11.53
CA ILE A 202 -6.42 8.62 -12.33
C ILE A 202 -7.13 7.29 -12.11
N GLY A 203 -8.42 7.25 -12.43
CA GLY A 203 -9.21 6.03 -12.33
C GLY A 203 -10.67 6.23 -12.63
N VAL A 204 -11.45 5.24 -12.23
CA VAL A 204 -12.92 5.26 -12.27
C VAL A 204 -13.41 4.78 -10.91
N MET A 205 -14.43 5.44 -10.37
CA MET A 205 -15.04 5.07 -9.10
C MET A 205 -16.56 4.99 -9.25
N PHE A 206 -17.15 4.07 -8.50
CA PHE A 206 -18.60 3.95 -8.39
C PHE A 206 -19.08 4.76 -7.18
N VAL A 207 -19.97 5.70 -7.41
CA VAL A 207 -20.61 6.52 -6.38
C VAL A 207 -22.08 6.69 -6.72
N PRO A 208 -22.99 6.04 -5.98
CA PRO A 208 -24.42 6.15 -6.24
C PRO A 208 -24.93 7.56 -5.91
N GLU A 209 -26.07 7.94 -6.47
CA GLU A 209 -26.76 9.16 -6.07
C GLU A 209 -27.31 9.05 -4.64
N TYR A 210 -27.41 10.18 -3.94
CA TYR A 210 -27.97 10.22 -2.60
C TYR A 210 -29.42 9.73 -2.56
N GLY A 211 -29.72 8.79 -1.69
CA GLY A 211 -31.07 8.22 -1.55
C GLY A 211 -31.42 7.16 -2.61
N ALA A 212 -30.54 6.90 -3.58
CA ALA A 212 -30.75 5.80 -4.52
C ALA A 212 -30.71 4.45 -3.78
N LEU A 213 -31.73 3.64 -3.97
CA LEU A 213 -31.70 2.26 -3.49
C LEU A 213 -30.79 1.44 -4.39
N TYR A 214 -29.83 0.70 -3.83
CA TYR A 214 -28.91 -0.15 -4.60
C TYR A 214 -29.62 -1.11 -5.55
N TYR A 215 -30.80 -1.59 -5.17
CA TYR A 215 -31.64 -2.42 -6.02
C TYR A 215 -32.05 -1.69 -7.32
N LYS A 216 -32.44 -0.43 -7.24
CA LYS A 216 -32.78 0.36 -8.45
C LYS A 216 -31.54 0.69 -9.28
N THR A 217 -30.43 0.99 -8.63
CA THR A 217 -29.14 1.28 -9.27
C THR A 217 -28.63 0.08 -10.06
N SER A 218 -28.77 -1.15 -9.54
CA SER A 218 -28.35 -2.37 -10.21
C SER A 218 -29.15 -2.71 -11.46
N LEU A 219 -30.41 -2.25 -11.55
CA LEU A 219 -31.32 -2.60 -12.66
C LEU A 219 -31.28 -1.62 -13.83
N ASN A 220 -31.08 -0.32 -13.58
CA ASN A 220 -31.33 0.70 -14.60
C ASN A 220 -30.15 1.63 -14.95
N SER A 221 -29.10 1.77 -14.14
CA SER A 221 -28.11 2.83 -14.40
C SER A 221 -26.76 2.63 -13.70
N MET A 222 -26.19 1.42 -13.78
CA MET A 222 -24.81 1.22 -13.25
C MET A 222 -23.81 2.23 -13.84
N VAL A 223 -23.97 2.55 -15.13
CA VAL A 223 -23.05 3.42 -15.87
C VAL A 223 -23.12 4.87 -15.37
N ASP A 224 -24.31 5.36 -15.02
CA ASP A 224 -24.53 6.75 -14.56
C ASP A 224 -23.88 7.03 -13.19
N ASN A 225 -23.59 5.97 -12.44
CA ASN A 225 -22.91 6.04 -11.15
C ASN A 225 -21.40 5.83 -11.24
N LEU A 226 -20.86 5.63 -12.45
CA LEU A 226 -19.42 5.53 -12.68
C LEU A 226 -18.86 6.93 -12.96
N HIS A 227 -17.94 7.37 -12.12
CA HIS A 227 -17.33 8.69 -12.22
C HIS A 227 -15.85 8.56 -12.52
N PHE A 228 -15.39 9.34 -13.50
CA PHE A 228 -13.95 9.52 -13.69
C PHE A 228 -13.34 10.12 -12.43
N SER A 229 -12.25 9.54 -11.97
CA SER A 229 -11.55 9.99 -10.78
C SER A 229 -10.12 10.44 -11.10
N SER A 230 -9.76 11.58 -10.53
CA SER A 230 -8.39 12.09 -10.56
C SER A 230 -8.14 12.92 -9.28
N LEU A 231 -7.01 13.59 -9.19
CA LEU A 231 -6.62 14.36 -8.00
C LEU A 231 -7.62 15.47 -7.61
N HIS A 232 -8.54 15.88 -8.50
CA HIS A 232 -9.57 16.89 -8.19
C HIS A 232 -10.69 16.33 -7.30
N ASN A 233 -11.11 15.08 -7.51
CA ASN A 233 -12.25 14.46 -6.82
C ASN A 233 -11.89 13.20 -6.02
N ARG A 234 -10.68 12.65 -6.22
CA ARG A 234 -10.16 11.53 -5.46
C ARG A 234 -8.74 11.80 -5.00
N LYS A 235 -8.53 11.79 -3.70
CA LYS A 235 -7.23 11.98 -3.06
C LYS A 235 -6.93 10.78 -2.21
N GLY A 236 -5.66 10.40 -2.13
CA GLY A 236 -5.26 9.29 -1.30
C GLY A 236 -3.75 9.22 -1.13
N ILE A 237 -3.35 8.59 -0.06
CA ILE A 237 -1.95 8.27 0.23
C ILE A 237 -1.95 6.87 0.81
N HIS A 238 -1.20 5.97 0.19
CA HIS A 238 -0.87 4.68 0.76
C HIS A 238 0.62 4.70 1.04
N ASN A 239 0.98 4.64 2.30
CA ASN A 239 2.37 4.62 2.73
C ASN A 239 2.62 3.38 3.59
N ARG A 240 3.69 2.65 3.29
CA ARG A 240 4.17 1.50 4.03
C ARG A 240 5.63 1.70 4.39
N PHE A 241 5.88 1.86 5.67
CA PHE A 241 7.22 1.80 6.21
C PHE A 241 7.47 0.41 6.79
N GLU A 242 8.54 -0.24 6.37
CA GLU A 242 8.83 -1.63 6.69
C GLU A 242 10.24 -1.79 7.26
N VAL A 243 10.34 -2.59 8.30
CA VAL A 243 11.61 -3.06 8.88
C VAL A 243 11.64 -4.57 8.72
N SER A 244 12.59 -5.09 7.96
CA SER A 244 12.70 -6.52 7.66
C SER A 244 14.04 -7.08 8.11
N LEU A 245 14.00 -8.15 8.91
CA LEU A 245 15.15 -8.87 9.41
C LEU A 245 15.28 -10.20 8.67
N ALA A 246 16.37 -10.36 7.91
CA ALA A 246 16.64 -11.56 7.16
C ALA A 246 17.48 -12.53 7.98
N PHE A 247 16.91 -13.71 8.23
CA PHE A 247 17.60 -14.88 8.74
C PHE A 247 17.72 -15.88 7.58
N SER A 248 18.72 -16.70 7.52
CA SER A 248 18.89 -17.80 6.57
C SER A 248 17.87 -17.90 5.40
N ASN A 249 16.68 -18.45 5.63
CA ASN A 249 15.65 -18.68 4.61
C ASN A 249 14.32 -17.90 4.85
N VAL A 250 14.22 -17.18 5.95
CA VAL A 250 13.01 -16.47 6.35
C VAL A 250 13.36 -15.02 6.66
N ILE A 251 12.51 -14.11 6.23
CA ILE A 251 12.57 -12.70 6.60
C ILE A 251 11.36 -12.38 7.45
N LEU A 252 11.61 -11.92 8.67
CA LEU A 252 10.58 -11.35 9.53
C LEU A 252 10.38 -9.88 9.14
N LYS A 253 9.13 -9.45 9.03
CA LYS A 253 8.75 -8.10 8.64
C LYS A 253 7.89 -7.44 9.72
N LEU A 254 8.27 -6.25 10.14
CA LEU A 254 7.44 -5.31 10.88
C LEU A 254 7.02 -4.20 9.92
N GLN A 255 5.74 -3.91 9.83
CA GLN A 255 5.18 -2.91 8.92
C GLN A 255 4.40 -1.87 9.70
N HIS A 256 4.59 -0.61 9.36
CA HIS A 256 3.71 0.51 9.71
C HIS A 256 3.02 0.98 8.44
N TYR A 257 1.69 0.97 8.44
CA TYR A 257 0.89 1.24 7.25
C TYR A 257 -0.11 2.36 7.50
N ILE A 258 -0.12 3.33 6.59
CA ILE A 258 -1.12 4.39 6.55
C ILE A 258 -1.81 4.35 5.21
N ASN A 259 -3.14 4.28 5.25
CA ASN A 259 -4.00 4.32 4.08
C ASN A 259 -5.04 5.41 4.29
N TYR A 260 -4.84 6.53 3.60
CA TYR A 260 -5.83 7.60 3.54
C TYR A 260 -6.51 7.57 2.18
N GLN A 261 -7.83 7.58 2.18
CA GLN A 261 -8.66 7.66 1.00
C GLN A 261 -9.71 8.74 1.20
N TYR A 262 -9.88 9.56 0.19
CA TYR A 262 -10.90 10.58 0.11
C TYR A 262 -11.43 10.64 -1.31
N TRP A 263 -12.75 10.70 -1.47
CA TRP A 263 -13.37 10.96 -2.75
C TRP A 263 -14.67 11.76 -2.60
N THR A 264 -15.04 12.45 -3.67
CA THR A 264 -16.28 13.23 -3.76
C THR A 264 -16.88 13.10 -5.14
N ALA A 265 -18.17 12.78 -5.21
CA ALA A 265 -19.02 12.76 -6.40
C ALA A 265 -20.48 12.81 -5.97
N ASN A 266 -21.41 13.23 -6.85
CA ASN A 266 -22.86 13.31 -6.58
C ASN A 266 -23.20 14.07 -5.29
N ASN A 267 -22.46 15.14 -4.96
CA ASN A 267 -22.57 15.87 -3.68
C ASN A 267 -22.35 15.01 -2.42
N LEU A 268 -21.81 13.82 -2.59
CA LEU A 268 -21.41 12.92 -1.51
C LEU A 268 -19.90 12.95 -1.34
N TYR A 269 -19.44 12.73 -0.13
CA TYR A 269 -18.04 12.49 0.11
C TYR A 269 -17.83 11.31 1.05
N PHE A 270 -16.72 10.64 0.83
CA PHE A 270 -16.20 9.56 1.64
C PHE A 270 -14.79 9.90 2.09
N SER A 271 -14.46 9.59 3.31
CA SER A 271 -13.08 9.61 3.79
C SER A 271 -12.84 8.43 4.73
N CYS A 272 -11.73 7.74 4.50
CA CYS A 272 -11.27 6.66 5.37
C CYS A 272 -9.77 6.85 5.62
N LEU A 273 -9.37 6.82 6.89
CA LEU A 273 -7.99 6.77 7.31
C LEU A 273 -7.78 5.51 8.14
N GLN A 274 -6.89 4.67 7.71
CA GLN A 274 -6.42 3.49 8.44
C GLN A 274 -4.98 3.71 8.85
N HIS A 275 -4.66 3.36 10.08
CA HIS A 275 -3.34 3.50 10.66
C HIS A 275 -3.01 2.21 11.40
N ASN A 276 -2.22 1.35 10.78
CA ASN A 276 -2.00 -0.03 11.20
C ASN A 276 -0.54 -0.32 11.48
N VAL A 277 -0.33 -1.26 12.39
CA VAL A 277 0.96 -1.94 12.59
C VAL A 277 0.75 -3.41 12.22
N GLY A 278 1.68 -3.97 11.46
CA GLY A 278 1.61 -5.34 10.96
C GLY A 278 2.87 -6.13 11.22
N LEU A 279 2.69 -7.42 11.39
CA LEU A 279 3.75 -8.41 11.45
C LEU A 279 3.61 -9.37 10.27
N GLY A 280 4.74 -9.74 9.68
CA GLY A 280 4.71 -10.58 8.50
C GLY A 280 5.95 -11.42 8.28
N LEU A 281 5.82 -12.27 7.29
CA LEU A 281 6.87 -13.15 6.80
C LEU A 281 7.10 -12.90 5.32
N VAL A 282 8.36 -12.96 4.92
CA VAL A 282 8.74 -12.91 3.50
C VAL A 282 9.44 -14.21 3.13
N LEU A 283 8.92 -14.83 2.09
CA LEU A 283 9.42 -16.09 1.56
C LEU A 283 10.05 -15.86 0.18
N TYR A 284 11.21 -16.42 -0.05
CA TYR A 284 11.82 -16.47 -1.37
C TYR A 284 11.22 -17.63 -2.16
N LEU A 285 10.54 -17.33 -3.24
CA LEU A 285 10.05 -18.35 -4.16
C LEU A 285 11.19 -18.68 -5.15
N ARG A 286 11.89 -19.81 -4.91
CA ARG A 286 12.81 -20.36 -5.91
C ARG A 286 11.98 -20.90 -7.09
N ASN A 287 12.33 -20.53 -8.31
CA ASN A 287 11.78 -21.22 -9.49
C ASN A 287 12.34 -22.66 -9.51
N VAL A 288 11.46 -23.62 -9.21
CA VAL A 288 11.73 -25.06 -9.20
C VAL A 288 12.14 -25.62 -10.58
N THR A 289 12.04 -24.82 -11.63
CA THR A 289 12.26 -25.28 -13.03
C THR A 289 13.73 -25.42 -13.43
N ARG A 290 14.71 -25.32 -12.54
CA ARG A 290 16.14 -25.42 -12.88
C ARG A 290 16.84 -26.74 -12.54
N ASP A 291 16.20 -27.65 -11.81
CA ASP A 291 16.83 -28.91 -11.39
C ASP A 291 16.49 -30.11 -12.29
N PHE A 292 15.89 -29.88 -13.47
CA PHE A 292 15.62 -30.91 -14.47
C PHE A 292 16.33 -30.61 -15.80
N ARG A 293 17.65 -30.40 -15.76
CA ARG A 293 18.53 -30.53 -16.94
C ARG A 293 19.86 -31.10 -16.53
#